data_1e543c3e30dd1e77737aa2eaa3c0f55f
#
_entry.id   1e543c3e30dd1e77737aa2eaa3c0f55f
#
_cell.length_a   1.000
_cell.length_b   1.000
_cell.length_c   1.000
_cell.angle_alpha   90.00
_cell.angle_beta   90.00
_cell.angle_gamma   90.00
#
_symmetry.space_group_name_H-M   'P 1'
#
loop_
_entity.id
_entity.type
_entity.pdbx_description
1 polymer ?
#
loop_
_entity_poly.entity_id
_entity_poly.type
_entity_poly.pdbx_seq_one_letter_code
_entity_poly.pdbx_strand_id
1 'polypeptide(L)'
;VISVPNERLLQTVNRDTSIQDAFKMADDILRQAVQGISDLIIKPGLINLDFADVKSIMKGMGMAFMGTGIASGENRAVDGAQKAISSPLLIDTSIEGARGVLINITGGKDLTLHEVSKASQLIHRLAHPDANIIFGTVIDNSMKEMVKVTVIATGFDSSEQKEAAAHEGYAVP
;
A
#
# COMPACT_ATOMS: atom_id res chain seq x y z
N VAL A 1 -3.73 11.48 -6.05
CA VAL A 1 -2.84 10.89 -7.07
C VAL A 1 -1.92 9.88 -6.41
N ILE A 2 -1.91 8.66 -6.90
CA ILE A 2 -0.98 7.62 -6.45
C ILE A 2 0.33 7.76 -7.24
N SER A 3 1.44 7.87 -6.53
CA SER A 3 2.76 8.06 -7.12
C SER A 3 3.69 6.89 -6.79
N VAL A 4 4.51 6.50 -7.76
CA VAL A 4 5.60 5.53 -7.58
C VAL A 4 6.91 6.27 -7.79
N PRO A 5 7.70 6.54 -6.74
CA PRO A 5 8.98 7.22 -6.88
C PRO A 5 9.98 6.38 -7.68
N ASN A 6 10.46 6.89 -8.81
CA ASN A 6 11.36 6.15 -9.70
C ASN A 6 12.70 5.79 -9.03
N GLU A 7 13.25 6.67 -8.21
CA GLU A 7 14.48 6.39 -7.48
C GLU A 7 14.33 5.23 -6.51
N ARG A 8 13.17 5.11 -5.88
CA ARG A 8 12.85 4.00 -4.98
C ARG A 8 12.65 2.69 -5.74
N LEU A 9 12.05 2.78 -6.91
CA LEU A 9 11.92 1.63 -7.80
C LEU A 9 13.29 1.08 -8.20
N LEU A 10 14.26 1.94 -8.47
CA LEU A 10 15.64 1.53 -8.80
C LEU A 10 16.33 0.73 -7.68
N GLN A 11 15.92 0.92 -6.42
CA GLN A 11 16.44 0.13 -5.30
C GLN A 11 15.89 -1.30 -5.26
N THR A 12 14.77 -1.55 -5.93
CA THR A 12 14.10 -2.84 -5.96
C THR A 12 14.51 -3.70 -7.17
N VAL A 13 15.19 -3.10 -8.16
CA VAL A 13 15.62 -3.79 -9.37
C VAL A 13 17.10 -4.18 -9.30
N ASN A 14 17.46 -5.25 -10.00
CA ASN A 14 18.86 -5.66 -10.14
C ASN A 14 19.61 -4.72 -11.10
N ARG A 15 20.93 -4.64 -10.95
CA ARG A 15 21.78 -3.82 -11.81
C ARG A 15 21.67 -4.18 -13.31
N ASP A 16 21.36 -5.43 -13.59
CA ASP A 16 21.22 -5.97 -14.95
C ASP A 16 19.81 -5.83 -15.53
N THR A 17 18.90 -5.21 -14.79
CA THR A 17 17.51 -5.00 -15.25
C THR A 17 17.51 -3.99 -16.40
N SER A 18 16.91 -4.35 -17.53
CA SER A 18 16.77 -3.45 -18.67
C SER A 18 15.82 -2.29 -18.35
N ILE A 19 15.94 -1.18 -19.08
CA ILE A 19 15.04 -0.03 -18.95
C ILE A 19 13.58 -0.44 -19.21
N GLN A 20 13.35 -1.29 -20.21
CA GLN A 20 12.01 -1.79 -20.52
C GLN A 20 11.42 -2.61 -19.37
N ASP A 21 12.21 -3.46 -18.75
CA ASP A 21 11.77 -4.28 -17.62
C ASP A 21 11.52 -3.41 -16.38
N ALA A 22 12.33 -2.38 -16.16
CA ALA A 22 12.09 -1.42 -15.08
C ALA A 22 10.76 -0.67 -15.25
N PHE A 23 10.44 -0.23 -16.46
CA PHE A 23 9.15 0.40 -16.76
C PHE A 23 7.97 -0.56 -16.60
N LYS A 24 8.12 -1.81 -16.99
CA LYS A 24 7.11 -2.84 -16.75
C LYS A 24 6.85 -3.07 -15.27
N MET A 25 7.90 -3.02 -14.45
CA MET A 25 7.76 -3.12 -12.99
C MET A 25 6.99 -1.92 -12.42
N ALA A 26 7.27 -0.71 -12.89
CA ALA A 26 6.54 0.49 -12.49
C ALA A 26 5.06 0.40 -12.87
N ASP A 27 4.76 -0.03 -14.09
CA ASP A 27 3.40 -0.24 -14.57
C ASP A 27 2.67 -1.30 -13.74
N ASP A 28 3.35 -2.39 -13.39
CA ASP A 28 2.77 -3.46 -12.57
C ASP A 28 2.46 -2.99 -11.16
N ILE A 29 3.31 -2.17 -10.56
CA ILE A 29 3.06 -1.58 -9.23
C ILE A 29 1.83 -0.69 -9.26
N LEU A 30 1.70 0.17 -10.26
CA LEU A 30 0.52 1.03 -10.43
C LEU A 30 -0.74 0.20 -10.68
N ARG A 31 -0.63 -0.84 -11.50
CA ARG A 31 -1.73 -1.80 -11.73
C ARG A 31 -2.17 -2.46 -10.42
N GLN A 32 -1.23 -2.89 -9.59
CA GLN A 32 -1.51 -3.50 -8.29
C GLN A 32 -2.22 -2.51 -7.35
N ALA A 33 -1.82 -1.25 -7.34
CA ALA A 33 -2.45 -0.21 -6.53
C ALA A 33 -3.91 0.00 -6.93
N VAL A 34 -4.16 0.18 -8.22
CA VAL A 34 -5.52 0.36 -8.76
C VAL A 34 -6.37 -0.87 -8.51
N GLN A 35 -5.82 -2.05 -8.77
CA GLN A 35 -6.52 -3.32 -8.55
C GLN A 35 -6.80 -3.56 -7.07
N GLY A 36 -5.88 -3.22 -6.17
CA GLY A 36 -6.08 -3.33 -4.74
C GLY A 36 -7.27 -2.52 -4.25
N ILE A 37 -7.42 -1.30 -4.74
CA ILE A 37 -8.58 -0.44 -4.43
C ILE A 37 -9.85 -1.01 -5.05
N SER A 38 -9.82 -1.38 -6.32
CA SER A 38 -10.99 -1.91 -7.03
C SER A 38 -11.48 -3.22 -6.42
N ASP A 39 -10.58 -4.10 -6.04
CA ASP A 39 -10.91 -5.39 -5.43
C ASP A 39 -11.64 -5.22 -4.09
N LEU A 40 -11.26 -4.22 -3.29
CA LEU A 40 -11.95 -3.92 -2.03
C LEU A 40 -13.42 -3.55 -2.22
N ILE A 41 -13.75 -2.97 -3.36
CA ILE A 41 -15.11 -2.53 -3.68
C ILE A 41 -15.91 -3.64 -4.35
N ILE A 42 -15.27 -4.40 -5.25
CA ILE A 42 -15.95 -5.33 -6.16
C ILE A 42 -15.95 -6.76 -5.63
N LYS A 43 -14.84 -7.23 -5.07
CA LYS A 43 -14.68 -8.61 -4.65
C LYS A 43 -15.22 -8.84 -3.24
N PRO A 44 -15.86 -10.01 -2.99
CA PRO A 44 -16.30 -10.34 -1.63
C PRO A 44 -15.11 -10.58 -0.71
N GLY A 45 -15.24 -10.12 0.52
CA GLY A 45 -14.26 -10.31 1.59
C GLY A 45 -14.96 -10.34 2.95
N LEU A 46 -14.17 -10.45 4.01
CA LEU A 46 -14.68 -10.37 5.39
C LEU A 46 -15.15 -8.96 5.73
N ILE A 47 -14.48 -7.96 5.19
CA ILE A 47 -14.79 -6.55 5.38
C ILE A 47 -14.77 -5.91 4.00
N ASN A 48 -15.91 -5.36 3.60
CA ASN A 48 -16.06 -4.71 2.31
C ASN A 48 -16.13 -3.20 2.47
N LEU A 49 -15.51 -2.48 1.53
CA LEU A 49 -15.57 -1.03 1.45
C LEU A 49 -16.44 -0.62 0.26
N ASP A 50 -17.11 0.52 0.36
CA ASP A 50 -17.76 1.12 -0.79
C ASP A 50 -16.89 2.26 -1.39
N PHE A 51 -17.30 2.77 -2.54
CA PHE A 51 -16.57 3.86 -3.21
C PHE A 51 -16.51 5.13 -2.36
N ALA A 52 -17.54 5.41 -1.58
CA ALA A 52 -17.60 6.59 -0.71
C ALA A 52 -16.50 6.55 0.37
N ASP A 53 -16.23 5.37 0.93
CA ASP A 53 -15.16 5.18 1.94
C ASP A 53 -13.78 5.46 1.34
N VAL A 54 -13.49 4.93 0.16
CA VAL A 54 -12.23 5.18 -0.54
C VAL A 54 -12.11 6.66 -0.91
N LYS A 55 -13.17 7.25 -1.41
CA LYS A 55 -13.22 8.67 -1.77
C LYS A 55 -12.94 9.57 -0.57
N SER A 56 -13.45 9.25 0.60
CA SER A 56 -13.25 10.05 1.82
C SER A 56 -11.77 10.13 2.24
N ILE A 57 -11.00 9.09 1.94
CA ILE A 57 -9.56 9.07 2.22
C ILE A 57 -8.75 9.77 1.13
N MET A 58 -9.10 9.56 -0.14
CA MET A 58 -8.25 9.96 -1.27
C MET A 58 -8.53 11.37 -1.79
N LYS A 59 -9.78 11.83 -1.73
CA LYS A 59 -10.17 13.10 -2.36
C LYS A 59 -9.57 14.31 -1.63
N GLY A 60 -8.87 15.15 -2.39
CA GLY A 60 -8.30 16.40 -1.86
C GLY A 60 -7.07 16.20 -0.98
N MET A 61 -6.52 14.99 -0.89
CA MET A 61 -5.38 14.66 -0.02
C MET A 61 -4.02 14.75 -0.73
N GLY A 62 -4.00 15.10 -2.01
CA GLY A 62 -2.77 15.25 -2.78
C GLY A 62 -2.16 13.92 -3.20
N MET A 63 -0.85 13.78 -3.01
CA MET A 63 -0.12 12.57 -3.40
C MET A 63 -0.36 11.42 -2.42
N ALA A 64 -0.45 10.22 -2.97
CA ALA A 64 -0.53 8.99 -2.22
C ALA A 64 0.62 8.04 -2.61
N PHE A 65 1.15 7.35 -1.63
CA PHE A 65 2.20 6.35 -1.83
C PHE A 65 1.71 4.99 -1.36
N MET A 66 2.25 3.94 -1.94
CA MET A 66 1.85 2.58 -1.60
C MET A 66 3.03 1.73 -1.16
N GLY A 67 2.74 0.76 -0.32
CA GLY A 67 3.64 -0.33 0.02
C GLY A 67 2.89 -1.65 0.00
N THR A 68 3.57 -2.71 -0.37
CA THR A 68 3.01 -4.05 -0.45
C THR A 68 3.92 -5.05 0.26
N GLY A 69 3.33 -5.95 1.02
CA GLY A 69 4.04 -7.04 1.65
C GLY A 69 3.28 -8.36 1.52
N ILE A 70 4.01 -9.44 1.23
CA ILE A 70 3.47 -10.79 1.14
C ILE A 70 4.20 -11.65 2.18
N ALA A 71 3.44 -12.44 2.94
CA ALA A 71 4.00 -13.32 3.94
C ALA A 71 3.17 -14.61 4.07
N SER A 72 3.77 -15.62 4.68
CA SER A 72 3.14 -16.89 5.01
C SER A 72 3.51 -17.28 6.44
N GLY A 73 2.84 -18.28 7.02
CA GLY A 73 3.09 -18.76 8.37
C GLY A 73 2.12 -18.23 9.41
N GLU A 74 2.40 -18.44 10.69
CA GLU A 74 1.49 -18.09 11.79
C GLU A 74 1.20 -16.58 11.90
N ASN A 75 2.22 -15.75 11.64
CA ASN A 75 2.11 -14.29 11.74
C ASN A 75 2.03 -13.62 10.37
N ARG A 76 1.52 -14.32 9.38
CA ARG A 76 1.52 -13.88 7.98
C ARG A 76 0.90 -12.49 7.76
N ALA A 77 -0.19 -12.16 8.42
CA ALA A 77 -0.84 -10.86 8.26
C ALA A 77 -0.01 -9.73 8.89
N VAL A 78 0.54 -9.94 10.08
CA VAL A 78 1.43 -8.99 10.75
C VAL A 78 2.73 -8.82 9.99
N ASP A 79 3.33 -9.91 9.54
CA ASP A 79 4.57 -9.90 8.76
C ASP A 79 4.36 -9.21 7.40
N GLY A 80 3.24 -9.47 6.75
CA GLY A 80 2.86 -8.79 5.52
C GLY A 80 2.66 -7.28 5.72
N ALA A 81 2.01 -6.88 6.79
CA ALA A 81 1.83 -5.48 7.15
C ALA A 81 3.17 -4.80 7.44
N GLN A 82 4.05 -5.46 8.17
CA GLN A 82 5.39 -4.95 8.45
C GLN A 82 6.21 -4.76 7.17
N LYS A 83 6.16 -5.69 6.26
CA LYS A 83 6.81 -5.59 4.95
C LYS A 83 6.22 -4.46 4.10
N ALA A 84 4.90 -4.27 4.15
CA ALA A 84 4.22 -3.22 3.42
C ALA A 84 4.66 -1.82 3.86
N ILE A 85 4.71 -1.57 5.17
CA ILE A 85 5.13 -0.27 5.71
C ILE A 85 6.64 -0.04 5.61
N SER A 86 7.43 -1.10 5.47
CA SER A 86 8.87 -1.05 5.25
C SER A 86 9.25 -1.04 3.76
N SER A 87 8.27 -0.99 2.86
CA SER A 87 8.51 -0.94 1.42
C SER A 87 9.36 0.28 1.03
N PRO A 88 10.35 0.13 0.14
CA PRO A 88 11.12 1.26 -0.38
C PRO A 88 10.26 2.35 -1.03
N LEU A 89 9.10 2.00 -1.56
CA LEU A 89 8.15 2.95 -2.17
C LEU A 89 7.44 3.84 -1.14
N LEU A 90 7.46 3.46 0.13
CA LEU A 90 6.78 4.17 1.23
C LEU A 90 7.75 4.77 2.25
N ILE A 91 9.01 4.35 2.26
CA ILE A 91 9.93 4.55 3.39
C ILE A 91 10.31 6.02 3.64
N ASP A 92 10.38 6.85 2.59
CA ASP A 92 10.70 8.29 2.71
C ASP A 92 9.51 9.12 3.19
N THR A 93 8.32 8.60 2.95
CA THR A 93 7.09 9.18 3.46
C THR A 93 6.63 8.32 4.62
N SER A 94 7.13 8.63 5.82
CA SER A 94 6.75 7.88 7.01
C SER A 94 5.23 7.78 7.14
N ILE A 95 4.71 6.57 7.39
CA ILE A 95 3.29 6.37 7.67
C ILE A 95 2.80 7.24 8.83
N GLU A 96 3.70 7.63 9.73
CA GLU A 96 3.41 8.56 10.83
C GLU A 96 2.96 9.94 10.36
N GLY A 97 3.42 10.37 9.19
CA GLY A 97 3.01 11.64 8.58
C GLY A 97 1.73 11.56 7.78
N ALA A 98 1.21 10.38 7.50
CA ALA A 98 0.00 10.19 6.71
C ALA A 98 -1.26 10.50 7.53
N ARG A 99 -2.17 11.28 6.96
CA ARG A 99 -3.46 11.59 7.58
C ARG A 99 -4.58 10.67 7.12
N GLY A 100 -4.39 9.98 6.01
CA GLY A 100 -5.28 8.96 5.51
C GLY A 100 -4.51 7.69 5.17
N VAL A 101 -5.03 6.54 5.57
CA VAL A 101 -4.41 5.24 5.29
C VAL A 101 -5.50 4.27 4.85
N LEU A 102 -5.29 3.64 3.71
CA LEU A 102 -6.13 2.56 3.21
C LEU A 102 -5.33 1.26 3.26
N ILE A 103 -5.90 0.24 3.89
CA ILE A 103 -5.27 -1.07 4.05
C ILE A 103 -6.10 -2.11 3.32
N ASN A 104 -5.47 -2.85 2.42
CA ASN A 104 -6.06 -4.01 1.76
C ASN A 104 -5.34 -5.27 2.24
N ILE A 105 -6.09 -6.20 2.82
CA ILE A 105 -5.58 -7.49 3.25
C ILE A 105 -6.22 -8.56 2.37
N THR A 106 -5.42 -9.19 1.52
CA THR A 106 -5.85 -10.23 0.58
C THR A 106 -5.31 -11.58 1.05
N GLY A 107 -6.18 -12.54 1.20
CA GLY A 107 -5.81 -13.89 1.59
C GLY A 107 -6.76 -14.94 1.03
N GLY A 108 -6.47 -16.21 1.27
CA GLY A 108 -7.34 -17.32 0.91
C GLY A 108 -8.53 -17.45 1.86
N LYS A 109 -9.30 -18.51 1.68
CA LYS A 109 -10.50 -18.79 2.51
C LYS A 109 -10.17 -19.00 4.00
N ASP A 110 -8.94 -19.31 4.32
CA ASP A 110 -8.44 -19.53 5.68
C ASP A 110 -8.06 -18.22 6.42
N LEU A 111 -8.15 -17.08 5.75
CA LEU A 111 -7.91 -15.78 6.37
C LEU A 111 -8.92 -15.53 7.49
N THR A 112 -8.43 -15.28 8.71
CA THR A 112 -9.28 -15.07 9.89
C THR A 112 -9.42 -13.59 10.23
N LEU A 113 -10.53 -13.24 10.87
CA LEU A 113 -10.74 -11.90 11.40
C LEU A 113 -9.68 -11.50 12.43
N HIS A 114 -9.20 -12.47 13.21
CA HIS A 114 -8.13 -12.25 14.19
C HIS A 114 -6.81 -11.82 13.54
N GLU A 115 -6.43 -12.47 12.44
CA GLU A 115 -5.26 -12.08 11.64
C GLU A 115 -5.39 -10.65 11.09
N VAL A 116 -6.54 -10.32 10.53
CA VAL A 116 -6.84 -8.98 10.00
C VAL A 116 -6.77 -7.93 11.10
N SER A 117 -7.34 -8.23 12.26
CA SER A 117 -7.33 -7.33 13.42
C SER A 117 -5.90 -7.05 13.91
N LYS A 118 -5.06 -8.06 14.01
CA LYS A 118 -3.65 -7.90 14.42
C LYS A 118 -2.85 -7.02 13.45
N ALA A 119 -3.02 -7.24 12.15
CA ALA A 119 -2.34 -6.44 11.12
C ALA A 119 -2.80 -4.97 11.18
N SER A 120 -4.09 -4.74 11.34
CA SER A 120 -4.66 -3.40 11.48
C SER A 120 -4.16 -2.68 12.74
N GLN A 121 -4.07 -3.38 13.86
CA GLN A 121 -3.54 -2.82 15.10
C GLN A 121 -2.07 -2.38 14.96
N LEU A 122 -1.25 -3.14 14.25
CA LEU A 122 0.13 -2.78 13.98
C LEU A 122 0.21 -1.44 13.22
N ILE A 123 -0.59 -1.31 12.20
CA ILE A 123 -0.60 -0.09 11.37
C ILE A 123 -1.19 1.10 12.15
N HIS A 124 -2.22 0.89 12.95
CA HIS A 124 -2.77 1.92 13.83
C HIS A 124 -1.74 2.49 14.82
N ARG A 125 -0.90 1.62 15.37
CA ARG A 125 0.15 2.05 16.31
C ARG A 125 1.23 2.90 15.65
N LEU A 126 1.51 2.67 14.36
CA LEU A 126 2.57 3.34 13.62
C LEU A 126 2.08 4.58 12.87
N ALA A 127 0.77 4.70 12.62
CA ALA A 127 0.19 5.84 11.93
C ALA A 127 0.03 7.05 12.86
N HIS A 128 -0.19 8.21 12.25
CA HIS A 128 -0.49 9.44 13.00
C HIS A 128 -1.76 9.25 13.86
N PRO A 129 -1.79 9.76 15.12
CA PRO A 129 -2.95 9.60 16.01
C PRO A 129 -4.26 10.13 15.40
N ASP A 130 -4.19 11.17 14.57
CA ASP A 130 -5.34 11.77 13.91
C ASP A 130 -5.61 11.18 12.51
N ALA A 131 -4.89 10.13 12.12
CA ALA A 131 -5.07 9.51 10.81
C ALA A 131 -6.44 8.83 10.70
N ASN A 132 -7.09 9.04 9.57
CA ASN A 132 -8.27 8.27 9.20
C ASN A 132 -7.81 6.97 8.53
N ILE A 133 -8.03 5.85 9.19
CA ILE A 133 -7.59 4.54 8.72
C ILE A 133 -8.79 3.70 8.36
N ILE A 134 -8.83 3.27 7.10
CA ILE A 134 -9.86 2.37 6.60
C ILE A 134 -9.17 1.09 6.15
N PHE A 135 -9.74 -0.06 6.50
CA PHE A 135 -9.25 -1.34 6.04
C PHE A 135 -10.37 -2.20 5.47
N GLY A 136 -10.00 -2.99 4.48
CA GLY A 136 -10.89 -3.96 3.87
C GLY A 136 -10.14 -5.24 3.58
N THR A 137 -10.88 -6.30 3.28
CA THR A 137 -10.34 -7.61 2.98
C THR A 137 -10.83 -8.11 1.64
N VAL A 138 -9.99 -8.90 0.97
CA VAL A 138 -10.32 -9.60 -0.27
C VAL A 138 -10.01 -11.07 -0.06
N ILE A 139 -10.94 -11.93 -0.44
CA ILE A 139 -10.72 -13.37 -0.45
C ILE A 139 -10.35 -13.78 -1.87
N ASP A 140 -9.14 -14.27 -2.04
CA ASP A 140 -8.60 -14.77 -3.29
C ASP A 140 -7.98 -16.15 -3.07
N ASN A 141 -8.63 -17.17 -3.61
CA ASN A 141 -8.22 -18.56 -3.43
C ASN A 141 -6.85 -18.86 -4.06
N SER A 142 -6.39 -18.06 -5.02
CA SER A 142 -5.07 -18.20 -5.61
C SER A 142 -3.93 -17.86 -4.65
N MET A 143 -4.20 -17.15 -3.57
CA MET A 143 -3.22 -16.82 -2.53
C MET A 143 -2.78 -18.05 -1.71
N LYS A 144 -3.60 -19.09 -1.64
CA LYS A 144 -3.33 -20.29 -0.84
C LYS A 144 -3.07 -19.95 0.62
N GLU A 145 -1.87 -20.26 1.12
CA GLU A 145 -1.47 -19.99 2.50
C GLU A 145 -0.88 -18.61 2.72
N MET A 146 -0.70 -17.82 1.65
CA MET A 146 -0.10 -16.49 1.71
C MET A 146 -1.13 -15.41 2.00
N VAL A 147 -0.66 -14.34 2.60
CA VAL A 147 -1.41 -13.10 2.80
C VAL A 147 -0.64 -11.95 2.18
N LYS A 148 -1.33 -11.12 1.43
CA LYS A 148 -0.80 -9.90 0.85
C LYS A 148 -1.43 -8.69 1.54
N VAL A 149 -0.60 -7.80 2.03
CA VAL A 149 -1.05 -6.53 2.63
C VAL A 149 -0.60 -5.40 1.73
N THR A 150 -1.54 -4.57 1.31
CA THR A 150 -1.27 -3.35 0.55
C THR A 150 -1.69 -2.15 1.39
N VAL A 151 -0.78 -1.21 1.59
CA VAL A 151 -1.01 0.01 2.34
C VAL A 151 -0.89 1.19 1.38
N ILE A 152 -1.91 2.03 1.36
CA ILE A 152 -1.90 3.29 0.62
C ILE A 152 -1.99 4.42 1.64
N ALA A 153 -0.96 5.26 1.69
CA ALA A 153 -0.85 6.37 2.61
C ALA A 153 -0.97 7.69 1.86
N THR A 154 -1.73 8.61 2.39
CA THR A 154 -2.02 9.91 1.78
C THR A 154 -2.17 11.00 2.82
N GLY A 155 -2.28 12.27 2.39
CA GLY A 155 -2.49 13.39 3.31
C GLY A 155 -1.23 13.80 4.05
N PHE A 156 -0.07 13.72 3.41
CA PHE A 156 1.20 14.21 3.95
C PHE A 156 1.23 15.73 4.00
N ASP A 157 1.98 16.30 4.94
CA ASP A 157 2.18 17.74 5.02
C ASP A 157 2.88 18.29 3.77
N SER A 158 2.62 19.55 3.45
CA SER A 158 3.10 20.19 2.21
C SER A 158 4.62 20.25 2.07
N SER A 159 5.36 20.18 3.16
CA SER A 159 6.82 20.08 3.17
C SER A 159 7.30 18.71 2.66
N GLU A 160 6.69 17.64 3.13
CA GLU A 160 7.00 16.27 2.70
C GLU A 160 6.56 16.04 1.25
N GLN A 161 5.45 16.63 0.83
CA GLN A 161 5.00 16.59 -0.55
C GLN A 161 5.97 17.30 -1.51
N LYS A 162 6.60 18.40 -1.06
CA LYS A 162 7.59 19.12 -1.85
C LYS A 162 8.90 18.35 -2.01
N GLU A 163 9.33 17.66 -0.97
CA GLU A 163 10.52 16.81 -1.04
C GLU A 163 10.30 15.62 -1.97
N ALA A 164 9.15 14.95 -1.86
CA ALA A 164 8.79 13.86 -2.76
C ALA A 164 8.67 14.33 -4.22
N ALA A 165 8.06 15.49 -4.46
CA ALA A 165 7.94 16.07 -5.79
C ALA A 165 9.28 16.57 -6.36
N ALA A 166 10.19 17.04 -5.51
CA ALA A 166 11.54 17.45 -5.93
C ALA A 166 12.37 16.24 -6.39
N HIS A 167 12.19 15.08 -5.75
CA HIS A 167 12.82 13.84 -6.19
C HIS A 167 12.24 13.32 -7.51
N GLU A 168 10.97 13.57 -7.81
CA GLU A 168 10.37 13.21 -9.10
C GLU A 168 10.83 14.13 -10.25
N GLY A 169 11.16 15.39 -9.96
CA GLY A 169 11.55 16.38 -10.97
C GLY A 169 12.95 16.16 -11.60
N TYR A 170 13.74 15.25 -11.06
CA TYR A 170 15.09 14.98 -11.58
C TYR A 170 15.14 13.83 -12.59
N ALA A 171 14.02 13.27 -12.97
CA ALA A 171 13.97 12.05 -13.77
C ALA A 171 13.89 12.26 -15.28
N VAL A 172 14.13 13.46 -15.81
CA VAL A 172 14.17 13.65 -17.28
C VAL A 172 15.31 14.56 -17.70
N PRO A 173 16.30 14.06 -18.42
CA PRO A 173 17.02 14.92 -19.34
C PRO A 173 16.18 15.13 -20.60
#